data_efcc2e3cb4c94c97cde403de40571da6
#
_entry.id   efcc2e3cb4c94c97cde403de40571da6
#
_cell.length_a   1.000
_cell.length_b   1.000
_cell.length_c   1.000
_cell.angle_alpha   90.00
_cell.angle_beta   90.00
_cell.angle_gamma   90.00
#
_symmetry.space_group_name_H-M   'P 1'
#
loop_
_entity.id
_entity.type
_entity.pdbx_description
1 polymer ?
#
loop_
_entity_poly.entity_id
_entity_poly.type
_entity_poly.pdbx_seq_one_letter_code
_entity_poly.pdbx_strand_id
1 'polypeptide(L)'
;MTRRSLTAILIAASATLALAGCAGGAGDASGGGDYVTEGKLTIATGEPAYFPWVLDDAPESGEGFEAAVAYAVADELGFAADDVVWVRSTFEQAIAPGPKDFDVNLQQFSITDEREQNVDFSSPYYETTQVVITVDSSPAASATSIADLKDLLVGAQTGTTSFDAVEEVIAPTAGAQVFNTNDDAKLALQSGTVDAIVVDLPTAFYLTGVELDGGKIIGQLPATAGGGDAFGLVLAKGSPLTADVTAAVDALRERGTLDELAAEWLGGEGGAPVLE
;
A
#
# COMPACT_ATOMS: atom_id res chain seq x y z
N MET A 1 84.14 -48.26 6.74
CA MET A 1 84.36 -47.88 8.16
C MET A 1 83.11 -47.08 8.57
N THR A 2 82.13 -47.80 9.10
CA THR A 2 81.68 -47.78 10.51
C THR A 2 81.41 -46.35 11.05
N ARG A 3 80.20 -45.99 11.37
CA ARG A 3 79.39 -46.28 12.57
C ARG A 3 77.99 -45.64 12.51
N ARG A 4 77.07 -46.41 12.81
CA ARG A 4 75.80 -46.39 13.50
C ARG A 4 75.70 -45.40 14.66
N SER A 5 74.51 -44.80 14.83
CA SER A 5 73.74 -44.66 16.08
C SER A 5 72.45 -43.87 15.73
N LEU A 6 71.26 -44.33 15.78
CA LEU A 6 70.25 -44.71 16.76
C LEU A 6 69.77 -43.56 17.71
N THR A 7 68.44 -43.41 17.71
CA THR A 7 67.51 -43.01 18.79
C THR A 7 67.27 -41.51 18.92
N ALA A 8 66.08 -41.00 19.07
CA ALA A 8 64.89 -41.39 19.84
C ALA A 8 63.62 -40.67 19.36
N ILE A 9 62.51 -41.38 19.46
CA ILE A 9 61.16 -40.94 19.30
C ILE A 9 60.74 -40.19 20.58
N LEU A 10 60.21 -38.95 20.47
CA LEU A 10 59.46 -38.33 21.55
C LEU A 10 58.09 -37.94 20.98
N ILE A 11 57.06 -38.62 21.45
CA ILE A 11 55.64 -38.33 21.23
C ILE A 11 55.29 -37.27 22.24
N ALA A 12 54.93 -36.08 21.73
CA ALA A 12 54.28 -35.06 22.53
C ALA A 12 52.80 -34.98 22.12
N ALA A 13 51.94 -35.49 22.97
CA ALA A 13 50.48 -35.33 22.85
C ALA A 13 50.10 -33.93 23.23
N SER A 14 49.66 -33.13 22.25
CA SER A 14 49.07 -31.82 22.49
C SER A 14 47.55 -31.93 22.49
N ALA A 15 46.94 -31.80 23.65
CA ALA A 15 45.51 -31.70 23.85
C ALA A 15 45.01 -30.35 23.31
N THR A 16 44.24 -30.34 22.24
CA THR A 16 43.53 -29.19 21.76
C THR A 16 42.17 -29.07 22.48
N LEU A 17 42.06 -28.08 23.39
CA LEU A 17 40.78 -27.65 23.93
C LEU A 17 39.96 -26.99 22.82
N ALA A 18 38.84 -27.59 22.45
CA ALA A 18 37.79 -26.97 21.65
C ALA A 18 37.02 -25.99 22.53
N LEU A 19 37.24 -24.67 22.39
CA LEU A 19 36.30 -23.65 22.83
C LEU A 19 35.15 -23.65 21.87
N ALA A 20 34.03 -24.21 22.27
CA ALA A 20 32.72 -23.94 21.62
C ALA A 20 32.28 -22.54 22.01
N GLY A 21 32.62 -21.56 21.17
CA GLY A 21 32.04 -20.25 21.22
C GLY A 21 30.65 -20.29 20.58
N CYS A 22 29.59 -20.17 21.39
CA CYS A 22 28.28 -19.77 20.90
C CYS A 22 28.38 -18.35 20.40
N ALA A 23 28.68 -18.15 19.13
CA ALA A 23 28.39 -16.93 18.43
C ALA A 23 26.89 -16.96 18.14
N GLY A 24 26.10 -16.08 18.81
CA GLY A 24 24.74 -15.79 18.45
C GLY A 24 24.73 -15.35 16.99
N GLY A 25 23.99 -16.05 16.16
CA GLY A 25 23.80 -15.69 14.78
C GLY A 25 23.03 -14.37 14.72
N ALA A 26 23.74 -13.28 14.42
CA ALA A 26 23.15 -12.22 13.64
C ALA A 26 22.84 -12.87 12.30
N GLY A 27 21.55 -12.96 11.94
CA GLY A 27 21.15 -13.43 10.63
C GLY A 27 21.78 -12.52 9.59
N ASP A 28 22.67 -13.08 8.79
CA ASP A 28 23.10 -12.45 7.56
C ASP A 28 21.85 -12.33 6.67
N ALA A 29 21.27 -11.12 6.62
CA ALA A 29 20.36 -10.72 5.56
C ALA A 29 21.19 -10.46 4.29
N SER A 30 21.80 -11.52 3.74
CA SER A 30 22.49 -11.46 2.44
C SER A 30 21.78 -12.36 1.43
N GLY A 31 20.52 -11.95 1.09
CA GLY A 31 19.83 -12.39 -0.12
C GLY A 31 20.21 -11.51 -1.29
N GLY A 32 21.44 -11.60 -1.77
CA GLY A 32 21.81 -10.94 -3.03
C GLY A 32 21.19 -11.74 -4.18
N GLY A 33 20.10 -11.21 -4.79
CA GLY A 33 19.50 -11.78 -5.99
C GLY A 33 17.98 -11.58 -6.10
N ASP A 34 17.29 -11.34 -5.00
CA ASP A 34 15.83 -11.31 -4.99
C ASP A 34 15.25 -9.87 -5.05
N TYR A 35 16.08 -8.84 -4.82
CA TYR A 35 15.70 -7.43 -4.86
C TYR A 35 16.08 -6.77 -6.19
N VAL A 36 15.24 -5.80 -6.62
CA VAL A 36 15.49 -5.01 -7.85
C VAL A 36 16.85 -4.34 -7.82
N THR A 37 17.24 -3.81 -6.67
CA THR A 37 18.56 -3.21 -6.45
C THR A 37 19.28 -3.96 -5.33
N GLU A 38 20.45 -4.51 -5.60
CA GLU A 38 21.23 -5.27 -4.62
C GLU A 38 21.49 -4.42 -3.36
N GLY A 39 21.10 -4.99 -2.19
CA GLY A 39 21.29 -4.36 -0.88
C GLY A 39 20.35 -3.18 -0.59
N LYS A 40 19.32 -2.97 -1.42
CA LYS A 40 18.32 -1.90 -1.26
C LYS A 40 16.92 -2.48 -1.36
N LEU A 41 15.96 -1.83 -0.70
CA LEU A 41 14.54 -2.07 -0.91
C LEU A 41 14.00 -0.98 -1.82
N THR A 42 13.57 -1.35 -3.03
CA THR A 42 12.98 -0.43 -4.01
C THR A 42 11.47 -0.40 -3.80
N ILE A 43 10.97 0.74 -3.32
CA ILE A 43 9.56 0.95 -3.04
C ILE A 43 8.96 1.88 -4.09
N ALA A 44 7.82 1.51 -4.66
CA ALA A 44 7.08 2.37 -5.58
C ALA A 44 5.87 3.03 -4.89
N THR A 45 5.52 4.21 -5.36
CA THR A 45 4.27 4.90 -5.05
C THR A 45 3.75 5.67 -6.27
N GLY A 46 2.61 6.32 -6.15
CA GLY A 46 1.97 7.08 -7.23
C GLY A 46 2.77 8.28 -7.75
N GLU A 47 2.39 8.77 -8.92
CA GLU A 47 2.90 9.99 -9.51
C GLU A 47 1.73 10.85 -10.04
N PRO A 48 1.32 11.88 -9.27
CA PRO A 48 1.79 12.22 -7.90
C PRO A 48 1.23 11.28 -6.83
N ALA A 49 1.87 11.27 -5.66
CA ALA A 49 1.33 10.68 -4.45
C ALA A 49 0.62 11.76 -3.62
N TYR A 50 -0.48 11.40 -2.96
CA TYR A 50 -1.38 12.35 -2.33
C TYR A 50 -1.41 12.23 -0.82
N PHE A 51 -1.64 13.35 -0.14
CA PHE A 51 -2.02 13.33 1.28
C PHE A 51 -3.43 12.68 1.42
N PRO A 52 -3.73 11.92 2.48
CA PRO A 52 -2.91 11.66 3.68
C PRO A 52 -1.92 10.48 3.54
N TRP A 53 -1.82 9.90 2.36
CA TRP A 53 -1.00 8.72 2.08
C TRP A 53 0.49 9.06 2.03
N VAL A 54 0.82 10.17 1.35
CA VAL A 54 2.17 10.74 1.26
C VAL A 54 2.07 12.25 1.40
N LEU A 55 2.85 12.84 2.30
CA LEU A 55 2.87 14.29 2.48
C LEU A 55 3.71 14.96 1.39
N ASP A 56 3.19 16.06 0.82
CA ASP A 56 3.88 16.93 -0.15
C ASP A 56 4.48 16.20 -1.37
N ASP A 57 3.91 15.05 -1.75
CA ASP A 57 4.44 14.18 -2.83
C ASP A 57 5.92 13.78 -2.60
N ALA A 58 6.34 13.67 -1.34
CA ALA A 58 7.71 13.39 -0.91
C ALA A 58 7.78 12.10 -0.06
N PRO A 59 7.65 10.90 -0.66
CA PRO A 59 7.62 9.64 0.10
C PRO A 59 8.91 9.36 0.86
N GLU A 60 10.04 9.90 0.41
CA GLU A 60 11.33 9.81 1.10
C GLU A 60 11.36 10.52 2.46
N SER A 61 10.40 11.39 2.73
CA SER A 61 10.26 12.03 4.06
C SER A 61 9.81 11.05 5.14
N GLY A 62 9.14 9.95 4.76
CA GLY A 62 8.45 9.05 5.67
C GLY A 62 7.16 9.63 6.25
N GLU A 63 6.73 10.80 5.77
CA GLU A 63 5.53 11.50 6.25
C GLU A 63 4.32 11.17 5.35
N GLY A 64 3.19 10.87 5.99
CA GLY A 64 1.99 10.30 5.40
C GLY A 64 1.86 8.81 5.69
N PHE A 65 0.62 8.30 5.69
CA PHE A 65 0.33 6.94 6.16
C PHE A 65 1.12 5.87 5.41
N GLU A 66 1.05 5.85 4.08
CA GLU A 66 1.75 4.82 3.29
C GLU A 66 3.27 5.01 3.27
N ALA A 67 3.77 6.25 3.30
CA ALA A 67 5.20 6.49 3.45
C ALA A 67 5.72 5.95 4.79
N ALA A 68 4.98 6.18 5.89
CA ALA A 68 5.33 5.65 7.21
C ALA A 68 5.24 4.12 7.28
N VAL A 69 4.18 3.51 6.71
CA VAL A 69 4.05 2.04 6.60
C VAL A 69 5.21 1.45 5.80
N ALA A 70 5.60 2.07 4.69
CA ALA A 70 6.70 1.61 3.85
C ALA A 70 8.03 1.55 4.62
N TYR A 71 8.37 2.58 5.38
CA TYR A 71 9.56 2.56 6.23
C TYR A 71 9.47 1.58 7.39
N ALA A 72 8.27 1.39 7.98
CA ALA A 72 8.07 0.38 9.01
C ALA A 72 8.26 -1.05 8.47
N VAL A 73 7.76 -1.32 7.25
CA VAL A 73 8.00 -2.60 6.56
C VAL A 73 9.48 -2.77 6.21
N ALA A 74 10.17 -1.71 5.75
CA ALA A 74 11.59 -1.75 5.47
C ALA A 74 12.41 -2.11 6.71
N ASP A 75 12.11 -1.52 7.87
CA ASP A 75 12.76 -1.83 9.15
C ASP A 75 12.55 -3.29 9.58
N GLU A 76 11.32 -3.82 9.42
CA GLU A 76 11.02 -5.25 9.69
C GLU A 76 11.79 -6.20 8.78
N LEU A 77 12.04 -5.80 7.52
CA LEU A 77 12.84 -6.56 6.58
C LEU A 77 14.34 -6.38 6.79
N GLY A 78 14.76 -5.51 7.74
CA GLY A 78 16.15 -5.27 8.13
C GLY A 78 16.87 -4.21 7.29
N PHE A 79 16.15 -3.38 6.53
CA PHE A 79 16.70 -2.26 5.77
C PHE A 79 16.73 -0.98 6.62
N ALA A 80 17.86 -0.29 6.62
CA ALA A 80 17.92 1.07 7.14
C ALA A 80 17.20 2.05 6.21
N ALA A 81 16.75 3.20 6.71
CA ALA A 81 16.07 4.21 5.90
C ALA A 81 16.90 4.64 4.68
N ASP A 82 18.23 4.74 4.81
CA ASP A 82 19.16 5.08 3.72
C ASP A 82 19.29 3.97 2.64
N ASP A 83 18.76 2.79 2.92
CA ASP A 83 18.72 1.64 2.00
C ASP A 83 17.39 1.51 1.27
N VAL A 84 16.43 2.40 1.53
CA VAL A 84 15.18 2.52 0.79
C VAL A 84 15.37 3.39 -0.44
N VAL A 85 14.93 2.90 -1.59
CA VAL A 85 14.95 3.64 -2.87
C VAL A 85 13.51 3.81 -3.34
N TRP A 86 13.09 5.05 -3.55
CA TRP A 86 11.75 5.33 -4.06
C TRP A 86 11.74 5.46 -5.58
N VAL A 87 10.73 4.85 -6.20
CA VAL A 87 10.41 4.98 -7.63
C VAL A 87 8.95 5.37 -7.80
N ARG A 88 8.60 5.87 -8.99
CA ARG A 88 7.22 6.27 -9.30
C ARG A 88 6.59 5.30 -10.28
N SER A 89 5.32 5.02 -10.07
CA SER A 89 4.53 4.12 -10.92
C SER A 89 3.12 4.66 -11.07
N THR A 90 2.53 4.51 -12.24
CA THR A 90 1.08 4.75 -12.35
C THR A 90 0.31 3.60 -11.72
N PHE A 91 -0.92 3.87 -11.26
CA PHE A 91 -1.79 2.87 -10.65
C PHE A 91 -1.95 1.63 -11.55
N GLU A 92 -2.28 1.85 -12.82
CA GLU A 92 -2.48 0.76 -13.80
C GLU A 92 -1.21 -0.05 -14.08
N GLN A 93 -0.04 0.61 -14.17
CA GLN A 93 1.23 -0.10 -14.40
C GLN A 93 1.59 -1.02 -13.22
N ALA A 94 1.28 -0.60 -12.00
CA ALA A 94 1.58 -1.39 -10.82
C ALA A 94 0.83 -2.72 -10.78
N ILE A 95 -0.46 -2.73 -11.19
CA ILE A 95 -1.31 -3.94 -11.17
C ILE A 95 -1.33 -4.70 -12.51
N ALA A 96 -0.71 -4.16 -13.58
CA ALA A 96 -0.60 -4.85 -14.86
C ALA A 96 0.26 -6.13 -14.74
N PRO A 97 0.01 -7.17 -15.55
CA PRO A 97 0.85 -8.36 -15.56
C PRO A 97 2.27 -8.04 -16.06
N GLY A 98 3.27 -8.78 -15.59
CA GLY A 98 4.66 -8.72 -16.05
C GLY A 98 5.65 -8.27 -14.98
N PRO A 99 6.93 -8.10 -15.37
CA PRO A 99 7.99 -7.70 -14.45
C PRO A 99 7.76 -6.28 -13.92
N LYS A 100 8.25 -6.04 -12.69
CA LYS A 100 8.18 -4.75 -12.01
C LYS A 100 9.58 -4.16 -11.85
N ASP A 101 9.66 -2.84 -11.79
CA ASP A 101 10.87 -2.07 -11.48
C ASP A 101 10.94 -1.68 -9.99
N PHE A 102 10.14 -2.33 -9.16
CA PHE A 102 10.07 -2.19 -7.71
C PHE A 102 9.98 -3.56 -7.03
N ASP A 103 10.39 -3.61 -5.77
CA ASP A 103 10.20 -4.77 -4.90
C ASP A 103 8.78 -4.80 -4.32
N VAL A 104 8.30 -3.65 -3.87
CA VAL A 104 6.93 -3.44 -3.33
C VAL A 104 6.36 -2.10 -3.80
N ASN A 105 5.02 -2.00 -3.87
CA ASN A 105 4.32 -0.76 -4.20
C ASN A 105 3.15 -0.52 -3.23
N LEU A 106 3.05 0.71 -2.69
CA LEU A 106 1.95 1.17 -1.86
C LEU A 106 1.27 2.35 -2.58
N GLN A 107 0.00 2.17 -2.92
CA GLN A 107 -0.83 3.17 -3.61
C GLN A 107 -2.31 2.83 -3.46
N GLN A 108 -2.75 2.55 -2.24
CA GLN A 108 -4.13 2.18 -1.89
C GLN A 108 -4.69 1.02 -2.75
N PHE A 109 -3.87 0.00 -3.00
CA PHE A 109 -4.29 -1.15 -3.80
C PHE A 109 -5.16 -2.10 -2.99
N SER A 110 -6.46 -2.11 -3.27
CA SER A 110 -7.37 -3.12 -2.73
C SER A 110 -7.00 -4.51 -3.25
N ILE A 111 -6.90 -5.47 -2.35
CA ILE A 111 -6.68 -6.88 -2.68
C ILE A 111 -7.96 -7.41 -3.33
N THR A 112 -7.87 -7.89 -4.57
CA THR A 112 -8.99 -8.51 -5.29
C THR A 112 -8.54 -9.75 -6.04
N ASP A 113 -9.45 -10.73 -6.20
CA ASP A 113 -9.19 -11.96 -6.95
C ASP A 113 -8.71 -11.68 -8.39
N GLU A 114 -9.18 -10.59 -9.00
CA GLU A 114 -8.78 -10.18 -10.34
C GLU A 114 -7.32 -9.71 -10.37
N ARG A 115 -6.94 -8.83 -9.44
CA ARG A 115 -5.56 -8.31 -9.35
C ARG A 115 -4.57 -9.40 -8.96
N GLU A 116 -4.98 -10.34 -8.08
CA GLU A 116 -4.16 -11.48 -7.69
C GLU A 116 -3.80 -12.43 -8.85
N GLN A 117 -4.49 -12.36 -9.98
CA GLN A 117 -4.07 -13.10 -11.17
C GLN A 117 -2.79 -12.53 -11.79
N ASN A 118 -2.52 -11.25 -11.62
CA ASN A 118 -1.45 -10.50 -12.27
C ASN A 118 -0.28 -10.12 -11.36
N VAL A 119 -0.55 -9.95 -10.07
CA VAL A 119 0.40 -9.50 -9.04
C VAL A 119 0.25 -10.34 -7.78
N ASP A 120 1.22 -10.26 -6.88
CA ASP A 120 1.08 -10.76 -5.51
C ASP A 120 0.78 -9.61 -4.57
N PHE A 121 0.17 -9.92 -3.44
CA PHE A 121 -0.10 -8.98 -2.36
C PHE A 121 0.50 -9.47 -1.04
N SER A 122 0.84 -8.53 -0.18
CA SER A 122 1.03 -8.81 1.25
C SER A 122 -0.30 -9.07 1.95
N SER A 123 -0.27 -9.43 3.24
CA SER A 123 -1.42 -9.25 4.12
C SER A 123 -1.87 -7.78 4.11
N PRO A 124 -3.16 -7.48 4.37
CA PRO A 124 -3.67 -6.11 4.39
C PRO A 124 -2.92 -5.24 5.41
N TYR A 125 -2.53 -4.01 5.04
CA TYR A 125 -2.00 -3.02 5.98
C TYR A 125 -3.07 -2.02 6.45
N TYR A 126 -4.20 -1.92 5.76
CA TYR A 126 -5.34 -1.06 6.10
C TYR A 126 -6.63 -1.60 5.51
N GLU A 127 -7.76 -1.25 6.13
CA GLU A 127 -9.11 -1.56 5.62
C GLU A 127 -9.93 -0.27 5.56
N THR A 128 -10.67 -0.08 4.47
CA THR A 128 -11.46 1.12 4.23
C THR A 128 -12.81 0.80 3.57
N THR A 129 -13.58 1.85 3.27
CA THR A 129 -14.86 1.77 2.56
C THR A 129 -14.90 2.80 1.44
N GLN A 130 -15.72 2.56 0.43
CA GLN A 130 -15.98 3.47 -0.67
C GLN A 130 -17.00 4.55 -0.26
N VAL A 131 -16.72 5.80 -0.58
CA VAL A 131 -17.49 6.97 -0.12
C VAL A 131 -17.85 7.88 -1.29
N VAL A 132 -19.11 8.30 -1.33
CA VAL A 132 -19.58 9.31 -2.28
C VAL A 132 -19.35 10.71 -1.69
N ILE A 133 -18.63 11.54 -2.44
CA ILE A 133 -18.43 12.95 -2.09
C ILE A 133 -18.94 13.88 -3.18
N THR A 134 -19.27 15.10 -2.78
CA THR A 134 -19.77 16.15 -3.66
C THR A 134 -19.39 17.52 -3.12
N VAL A 135 -19.88 18.58 -3.74
CA VAL A 135 -19.81 19.98 -3.26
C VAL A 135 -21.20 20.54 -3.04
N ASP A 136 -21.34 21.51 -2.14
CA ASP A 136 -22.63 22.12 -1.77
C ASP A 136 -23.45 22.65 -2.96
N SER A 137 -22.77 23.08 -4.02
CA SER A 137 -23.42 23.62 -5.24
C SER A 137 -23.94 22.56 -6.21
N SER A 138 -23.60 21.30 -5.99
CA SER A 138 -23.98 20.16 -6.85
C SER A 138 -25.41 19.70 -6.57
N PRO A 139 -26.13 19.19 -7.57
CA PRO A 139 -27.39 18.46 -7.37
C PRO A 139 -27.29 17.28 -6.41
N ALA A 140 -26.12 16.66 -6.33
CA ALA A 140 -25.84 15.54 -5.42
C ALA A 140 -25.83 15.94 -3.94
N ALA A 141 -25.70 17.23 -3.60
CA ALA A 141 -25.60 17.70 -2.21
C ALA A 141 -26.80 17.33 -1.33
N SER A 142 -27.98 17.08 -1.93
CA SER A 142 -29.19 16.66 -1.23
C SER A 142 -29.47 15.16 -1.28
N ALA A 143 -28.61 14.36 -1.93
CA ALA A 143 -28.78 12.91 -1.99
C ALA A 143 -28.61 12.29 -0.60
N THR A 144 -29.45 11.30 -0.29
CA THR A 144 -29.48 10.57 0.98
C THR A 144 -29.57 9.06 0.79
N SER A 145 -29.71 8.63 -0.45
CA SER A 145 -29.82 7.23 -0.86
C SER A 145 -29.07 6.96 -2.17
N ILE A 146 -28.79 5.70 -2.45
CA ILE A 146 -28.23 5.27 -3.74
C ILE A 146 -29.18 5.63 -4.89
N ALA A 147 -30.48 5.55 -4.65
CA ALA A 147 -31.48 5.86 -5.68
C ALA A 147 -31.41 7.33 -6.12
N ASP A 148 -31.07 8.25 -5.23
CA ASP A 148 -30.92 9.69 -5.53
C ASP A 148 -29.72 9.98 -6.46
N LEU A 149 -28.76 9.06 -6.55
CA LEU A 149 -27.55 9.20 -7.36
C LEU A 149 -27.71 8.66 -8.78
N LYS A 150 -28.76 7.88 -9.06
CA LYS A 150 -28.94 7.17 -10.36
C LYS A 150 -29.05 8.07 -11.58
N ASP A 151 -29.64 9.23 -11.44
CA ASP A 151 -29.84 10.17 -12.55
C ASP A 151 -28.76 11.27 -12.56
N LEU A 152 -27.74 11.16 -11.71
CA LEU A 152 -26.63 12.09 -11.60
C LEU A 152 -25.40 11.59 -12.36
N LEU A 153 -24.48 12.51 -12.67
CA LEU A 153 -23.18 12.19 -13.24
C LEU A 153 -22.22 11.86 -12.10
N VAL A 154 -21.94 10.57 -11.92
CA VAL A 154 -21.05 10.08 -10.88
C VAL A 154 -19.81 9.48 -11.51
N GLY A 155 -18.63 9.81 -11.01
CA GLY A 155 -17.37 9.37 -11.56
C GLY A 155 -16.38 8.83 -10.52
N ALA A 156 -15.37 8.16 -11.02
CA ALA A 156 -14.22 7.68 -10.23
C ALA A 156 -13.00 7.46 -11.13
N GLN A 157 -11.83 7.22 -10.51
CA GLN A 157 -10.63 6.84 -11.24
C GLN A 157 -10.78 5.43 -11.82
N THR A 158 -10.41 5.26 -13.08
CA THR A 158 -10.42 3.96 -13.78
C THR A 158 -9.54 2.92 -13.09
N GLY A 159 -9.95 1.65 -13.18
CA GLY A 159 -9.20 0.52 -12.62
C GLY A 159 -9.20 0.42 -11.10
N THR A 160 -10.01 1.23 -10.40
CA THR A 160 -10.17 1.22 -8.94
C THR A 160 -11.45 0.54 -8.51
N THR A 161 -11.48 0.04 -7.28
CA THR A 161 -12.72 -0.45 -6.63
C THR A 161 -13.76 0.65 -6.45
N SER A 162 -13.34 1.93 -6.40
CA SER A 162 -14.23 3.09 -6.45
C SER A 162 -15.01 3.14 -7.75
N PHE A 163 -14.34 2.87 -8.90
CA PHE A 163 -15.00 2.83 -10.20
C PHE A 163 -15.98 1.66 -10.29
N ASP A 164 -15.58 0.47 -9.82
CA ASP A 164 -16.45 -0.70 -9.76
C ASP A 164 -17.68 -0.43 -8.87
N ALA A 165 -17.52 0.26 -7.75
CA ALA A 165 -18.62 0.65 -6.88
C ALA A 165 -19.60 1.65 -7.55
N VAL A 166 -19.10 2.56 -8.40
CA VAL A 166 -19.99 3.41 -9.21
C VAL A 166 -20.81 2.55 -10.19
N GLU A 167 -20.18 1.62 -10.90
CA GLU A 167 -20.87 0.79 -11.90
C GLU A 167 -21.82 -0.23 -11.29
N GLU A 168 -21.41 -0.89 -10.21
CA GLU A 168 -22.17 -2.04 -9.65
C GLU A 168 -23.18 -1.63 -8.59
N VAL A 169 -22.84 -0.64 -7.73
CA VAL A 169 -23.69 -0.25 -6.60
C VAL A 169 -24.59 0.93 -6.96
N ILE A 170 -24.02 2.01 -7.49
CA ILE A 170 -24.81 3.19 -7.90
C ILE A 170 -25.53 2.90 -9.22
N ALA A 171 -24.82 2.33 -10.19
CA ALA A 171 -25.30 2.04 -11.53
C ALA A 171 -26.03 3.25 -12.19
N PRO A 172 -25.33 4.40 -12.35
CA PRO A 172 -25.97 5.61 -12.83
C PRO A 172 -26.48 5.44 -14.27
N THR A 173 -27.64 6.05 -14.58
CA THR A 173 -28.32 5.93 -15.88
C THR A 173 -27.41 6.36 -17.04
N ALA A 174 -26.54 7.34 -16.82
CA ALA A 174 -25.57 7.81 -17.83
C ALA A 174 -24.30 6.95 -17.92
N GLY A 175 -24.15 5.94 -17.07
CA GLY A 175 -22.91 5.20 -16.85
C GLY A 175 -21.90 5.97 -15.99
N ALA A 176 -20.92 5.24 -15.45
CA ALA A 176 -19.85 5.83 -14.66
C ALA A 176 -19.01 6.81 -15.51
N GLN A 177 -18.67 7.97 -14.94
CA GLN A 177 -17.73 8.90 -15.57
C GLN A 177 -16.30 8.50 -15.23
N VAL A 178 -15.46 8.32 -16.26
CA VAL A 178 -14.12 7.72 -16.15
C VAL A 178 -13.07 8.82 -16.07
N PHE A 179 -12.18 8.74 -15.07
CA PHE A 179 -11.04 9.62 -14.91
C PHE A 179 -9.73 8.83 -14.81
N ASN A 180 -8.61 9.40 -15.27
CA ASN A 180 -7.32 8.74 -15.17
C ASN A 180 -6.72 8.81 -13.77
N THR A 181 -7.07 9.85 -13.02
CA THR A 181 -6.58 10.10 -11.65
C THR A 181 -7.69 10.62 -10.75
N ASN A 182 -7.52 10.52 -9.43
CA ASN A 182 -8.40 11.18 -8.47
C ASN A 182 -8.37 12.70 -8.59
N ASP A 183 -7.24 13.29 -9.02
CA ASP A 183 -7.14 14.72 -9.31
C ASP A 183 -8.03 15.15 -10.47
N ASP A 184 -8.03 14.38 -11.55
CA ASP A 184 -8.93 14.66 -12.69
C ASP A 184 -10.41 14.58 -12.26
N ALA A 185 -10.75 13.57 -11.45
CA ALA A 185 -12.11 13.42 -10.89
C ALA A 185 -12.48 14.61 -9.97
N LYS A 186 -11.57 15.02 -9.09
CA LYS A 186 -11.73 16.20 -8.21
C LYS A 186 -11.95 17.48 -9.02
N LEU A 187 -11.12 17.72 -10.04
CA LEU A 187 -11.26 18.89 -10.91
C LEU A 187 -12.59 18.89 -11.68
N ALA A 188 -13.05 17.71 -12.12
CA ALA A 188 -14.35 17.56 -12.77
C ALA A 188 -15.51 17.87 -11.82
N LEU A 189 -15.40 17.47 -10.54
CA LEU A 189 -16.38 17.82 -9.51
C LEU A 189 -16.38 19.33 -9.21
N GLN A 190 -15.20 19.92 -9.03
CA GLN A 190 -15.07 21.37 -8.79
C GLN A 190 -15.63 22.22 -9.92
N SER A 191 -15.46 21.78 -11.17
CA SER A 191 -15.98 22.48 -12.35
C SER A 191 -17.46 22.20 -12.64
N GLY A 192 -18.10 21.29 -11.91
CA GLY A 192 -19.47 20.86 -12.16
C GLY A 192 -19.63 20.01 -13.43
N THR A 193 -18.55 19.38 -13.91
CA THR A 193 -18.58 18.41 -15.01
C THR A 193 -19.22 17.10 -14.57
N VAL A 194 -19.02 16.73 -13.30
CA VAL A 194 -19.73 15.64 -12.61
C VAL A 194 -20.42 16.17 -11.36
N ASP A 195 -21.45 15.47 -10.90
CA ASP A 195 -22.22 15.83 -9.72
C ASP A 195 -21.64 15.24 -8.43
N ALA A 196 -20.99 14.08 -8.52
CA ALA A 196 -20.36 13.40 -7.40
C ALA A 196 -19.17 12.55 -7.89
N ILE A 197 -18.26 12.21 -6.98
CA ILE A 197 -17.20 11.22 -7.21
C ILE A 197 -17.17 10.21 -6.07
N VAL A 198 -16.63 9.02 -6.35
CA VAL A 198 -16.41 7.98 -5.35
C VAL A 198 -14.91 7.82 -5.12
N VAL A 199 -14.52 7.78 -3.86
CA VAL A 199 -13.14 7.62 -3.38
C VAL A 199 -13.14 6.86 -2.05
N ASP A 200 -11.96 6.44 -1.58
CA ASP A 200 -11.79 5.84 -0.25
C ASP A 200 -12.08 6.83 0.87
N LEU A 201 -12.55 6.33 2.01
CA LEU A 201 -12.97 7.16 3.14
C LEU A 201 -11.89 8.16 3.62
N PRO A 202 -10.59 7.81 3.82
CA PRO A 202 -9.59 8.79 4.21
C PRO A 202 -9.35 9.87 3.15
N THR A 203 -9.36 9.47 1.87
CA THR A 203 -9.28 10.40 0.74
C THR A 203 -10.50 11.34 0.73
N ALA A 204 -11.69 10.82 1.02
CA ALA A 204 -12.92 11.62 1.11
C ALA A 204 -12.81 12.71 2.19
N PHE A 205 -12.30 12.39 3.37
CA PHE A 205 -12.10 13.36 4.44
C PHE A 205 -11.11 14.46 4.04
N TYR A 206 -9.99 14.08 3.43
CA TYR A 206 -9.03 15.07 2.95
C TYR A 206 -9.62 15.97 1.87
N LEU A 207 -10.21 15.40 0.82
CA LEU A 207 -10.76 16.17 -0.27
C LEU A 207 -11.86 17.13 0.20
N THR A 208 -12.79 16.65 1.03
CA THR A 208 -13.90 17.49 1.51
C THR A 208 -13.51 18.50 2.58
N GLY A 209 -12.48 18.21 3.37
CA GLY A 209 -12.02 19.06 4.46
C GLY A 209 -10.98 20.10 4.06
N VAL A 210 -10.21 19.84 2.99
CA VAL A 210 -9.03 20.65 2.63
C VAL A 210 -9.06 21.15 1.17
N GLU A 211 -9.44 20.30 0.21
CA GLU A 211 -9.26 20.57 -1.22
C GLU A 211 -10.51 21.16 -1.90
N LEU A 212 -11.70 20.78 -1.44
CA LEU A 212 -12.96 21.15 -2.09
C LEU A 212 -13.69 22.25 -1.31
N ASP A 213 -13.85 23.42 -1.92
CA ASP A 213 -14.70 24.45 -1.37
C ASP A 213 -16.15 23.96 -1.30
N GLY A 214 -16.72 23.91 -0.08
CA GLY A 214 -18.05 23.34 0.16
C GLY A 214 -18.10 21.83 -0.04
N GLY A 215 -16.96 21.16 0.14
CA GLY A 215 -16.86 19.70 0.07
C GLY A 215 -17.77 19.01 1.08
N LYS A 216 -18.43 17.94 0.65
CA LYS A 216 -19.41 17.22 1.45
C LYS A 216 -19.34 15.73 1.20
N ILE A 217 -19.29 14.95 2.28
CA ILE A 217 -19.49 13.51 2.25
C ILE A 217 -20.99 13.23 2.22
N ILE A 218 -21.46 12.51 1.20
CA ILE A 218 -22.84 12.04 1.09
C ILE A 218 -23.06 10.82 1.96
N GLY A 219 -22.19 9.80 1.82
CA GLY A 219 -22.24 8.59 2.60
C GLY A 219 -21.33 7.51 2.05
N GLN A 220 -21.21 6.43 2.81
CA GLN A 220 -20.51 5.21 2.42
C GLN A 220 -21.41 4.36 1.53
N LEU A 221 -20.83 3.74 0.52
CA LEU A 221 -21.50 2.71 -0.24
C LEU A 221 -21.46 1.38 0.53
N PRO A 222 -22.51 0.55 0.43
CA PRO A 222 -22.41 -0.82 0.95
C PRO A 222 -21.27 -1.56 0.24
N ALA A 223 -20.61 -2.46 0.96
CA ALA A 223 -19.55 -3.27 0.40
C ALA A 223 -20.02 -3.99 -0.88
N THR A 224 -19.18 -4.02 -1.90
CA THR A 224 -19.40 -4.84 -3.09
C THR A 224 -19.37 -6.33 -2.74
N ALA A 225 -19.75 -7.20 -3.67
CA ALA A 225 -19.78 -8.65 -3.46
C ALA A 225 -18.42 -9.24 -3.03
N GLY A 226 -17.32 -8.52 -3.24
CA GLY A 226 -15.96 -8.89 -2.82
C GLY A 226 -15.59 -8.56 -1.37
N GLY A 227 -16.46 -7.89 -0.61
CA GLY A 227 -16.16 -7.43 0.75
C GLY A 227 -15.73 -5.96 0.81
N GLY A 228 -15.19 -5.51 1.95
CA GLY A 228 -14.58 -4.18 2.11
C GLY A 228 -13.21 -4.09 1.40
N ASP A 229 -12.76 -2.87 1.18
CA ASP A 229 -11.43 -2.64 0.58
C ASP A 229 -10.32 -2.86 1.60
N ALA A 230 -9.57 -3.93 1.43
CA ALA A 230 -8.37 -4.24 2.20
C ALA A 230 -7.13 -3.92 1.36
N PHE A 231 -6.32 -2.96 1.79
CA PHE A 231 -5.14 -2.53 1.04
C PHE A 231 -3.93 -3.40 1.35
N GLY A 232 -3.29 -3.94 0.31
CA GLY A 232 -2.04 -4.71 0.40
C GLY A 232 -0.89 -4.07 -0.38
N LEU A 233 0.34 -4.36 0.04
CA LEU A 233 1.51 -4.03 -0.77
C LEU A 233 1.51 -4.92 -2.00
N VAL A 234 1.66 -4.30 -3.18
CA VAL A 234 1.76 -5.00 -4.47
C VAL A 234 3.20 -5.45 -4.71
N LEU A 235 3.36 -6.69 -5.15
CA LEU A 235 4.62 -7.27 -5.61
C LEU A 235 4.46 -7.86 -7.01
N ALA A 236 5.56 -8.09 -7.71
CA ALA A 236 5.51 -8.87 -8.95
C ALA A 236 4.90 -10.26 -8.70
N LYS A 237 4.15 -10.77 -9.67
CA LYS A 237 3.54 -12.12 -9.56
C LYS A 237 4.60 -13.19 -9.37
N GLY A 238 4.48 -13.98 -8.30
CA GLY A 238 5.45 -15.01 -7.91
C GLY A 238 6.74 -14.43 -7.32
N SER A 239 6.71 -13.23 -6.76
CA SER A 239 7.87 -12.63 -6.10
C SER A 239 8.38 -13.50 -4.95
N PRO A 240 9.68 -13.77 -4.86
CA PRO A 240 10.25 -14.48 -3.72
C PRO A 240 10.09 -13.71 -2.39
N LEU A 241 9.87 -12.38 -2.46
CA LEU A 241 9.72 -11.51 -1.30
C LEU A 241 8.32 -11.56 -0.67
N THR A 242 7.30 -12.13 -1.37
CA THR A 242 5.90 -12.09 -0.93
C THR A 242 5.71 -12.62 0.50
N ALA A 243 6.39 -13.73 0.84
CA ALA A 243 6.27 -14.32 2.17
C ALA A 243 6.89 -13.43 3.27
N ASP A 244 8.06 -12.85 3.01
CA ASP A 244 8.78 -12.02 3.97
C ASP A 244 8.06 -10.68 4.18
N VAL A 245 7.57 -10.06 3.09
CA VAL A 245 6.77 -8.82 3.16
C VAL A 245 5.44 -9.06 3.90
N THR A 246 4.78 -10.20 3.65
CA THR A 246 3.59 -10.59 4.40
C THR A 246 3.87 -10.73 5.88
N ALA A 247 4.96 -11.42 6.25
CA ALA A 247 5.35 -11.58 7.65
C ALA A 247 5.69 -10.25 8.33
N ALA A 248 6.33 -9.32 7.60
CA ALA A 248 6.61 -7.97 8.10
C ALA A 248 5.31 -7.20 8.40
N VAL A 249 4.35 -7.20 7.47
CA VAL A 249 3.03 -6.54 7.67
C VAL A 249 2.27 -7.17 8.85
N ASP A 250 2.28 -8.50 8.96
CA ASP A 250 1.62 -9.21 10.06
C ASP A 250 2.25 -8.86 11.41
N ALA A 251 3.58 -8.77 11.49
CA ALA A 251 4.29 -8.37 12.69
C ALA A 251 3.96 -6.92 13.11
N LEU A 252 3.88 -5.99 12.14
CA LEU A 252 3.46 -4.60 12.39
C LEU A 252 2.03 -4.53 12.92
N ARG A 253 1.13 -5.33 12.35
CA ARG A 253 -0.27 -5.42 12.81
C ARG A 253 -0.36 -5.98 14.23
N GLU A 254 0.32 -7.09 14.51
CA GLU A 254 0.30 -7.74 15.84
C GLU A 254 0.83 -6.83 16.95
N ARG A 255 1.76 -5.92 16.64
CA ARG A 255 2.28 -4.92 17.59
C ARG A 255 1.42 -3.67 17.72
N GLY A 256 0.41 -3.50 16.86
CA GLY A 256 -0.45 -2.32 16.81
C GLY A 256 0.18 -1.13 16.08
N THR A 257 1.35 -1.30 15.44
CA THR A 257 2.04 -0.21 14.72
C THR A 257 1.19 0.34 13.57
N LEU A 258 0.48 -0.54 12.83
CA LEU A 258 -0.40 -0.09 11.74
C LEU A 258 -1.55 0.79 12.25
N ASP A 259 -2.14 0.44 13.39
CA ASP A 259 -3.22 1.22 14.03
C ASP A 259 -2.70 2.58 14.53
N GLU A 260 -1.48 2.61 15.11
CA GLU A 260 -0.84 3.84 15.55
C GLU A 260 -0.58 4.78 14.39
N LEU A 261 -0.03 4.28 13.28
CA LEU A 261 0.21 5.06 12.06
C LEU A 261 -1.10 5.54 11.42
N ALA A 262 -2.13 4.69 11.39
CA ALA A 262 -3.44 5.09 10.88
C ALA A 262 -4.07 6.20 11.75
N ALA A 263 -3.96 6.11 13.07
CA ALA A 263 -4.45 7.15 13.98
C ALA A 263 -3.68 8.47 13.82
N GLU A 264 -2.38 8.42 13.55
CA GLU A 264 -1.55 9.61 13.35
C GLU A 264 -1.87 10.34 12.05
N TRP A 265 -1.97 9.60 10.93
CA TRP A 265 -2.04 10.20 9.59
C TRP A 265 -3.46 10.31 9.01
N LEU A 266 -4.33 9.35 9.30
CA LEU A 266 -5.68 9.30 8.74
C LEU A 266 -6.74 9.92 9.66
N GLY A 267 -6.36 10.21 10.91
CA GLY A 267 -7.26 10.74 11.93
C GLY A 267 -8.19 9.68 12.50
N GLY A 268 -8.90 10.02 13.57
CA GLY A 268 -9.92 9.16 14.14
C GLY A 268 -11.15 9.12 13.22
N GLU A 269 -11.52 7.94 12.76
CA GLU A 269 -12.63 7.71 11.86
C GLU A 269 -13.97 8.17 12.45
N GLY A 270 -14.44 9.32 12.01
CA GLY A 270 -15.85 9.63 12.01
C GLY A 270 -16.49 8.88 10.85
N GLY A 271 -17.25 7.83 11.09
CA GLY A 271 -17.91 7.10 10.01
C GLY A 271 -18.92 7.99 9.29
N ALA A 272 -18.93 7.94 7.95
CA ALA A 272 -20.02 8.48 7.16
C ALA A 272 -21.25 7.55 7.24
N PRO A 273 -22.49 8.03 7.10
CA PRO A 273 -23.67 7.16 7.06
C PRO A 273 -23.59 6.22 5.86
N VAL A 274 -24.03 4.97 6.02
CA VAL A 274 -24.15 4.03 4.90
C VAL A 274 -25.41 4.40 4.10
N LEU A 275 -25.27 4.55 2.78
CA LEU A 275 -26.36 4.80 1.85
C LEU A 275 -27.13 3.49 1.60
N GLU A 276 -28.47 3.59 1.56
CA GLU A 276 -29.39 2.47 1.29
C GLU A 276 -30.06 2.57 -0.10
#